data_23d85c89a1d362532bc7dbe0abda7697
#
_entry.id   23d85c89a1d362532bc7dbe0abda7697
#
_cell.length_a   1.000
_cell.length_b   1.000
_cell.length_c   1.000
_cell.angle_alpha   90.00
_cell.angle_beta   90.00
_cell.angle_gamma   90.00
#
_symmetry.space_group_name_H-M   'P 1'
#
loop_
_entity.id
_entity.type
_entity.pdbx_description
1 polymer ?
#
loop_
_entity_poly.entity_id
_entity_poly.type
_entity_poly.pdbx_seq_one_letter_code
_entity_poly.pdbx_strand_id
1 'polypeptide(L)'
;MIIVVGNKIIFNSNFSDDILSYFSSLGDSIEISDKKIVEHIGKKPWTLNEFKKQNWGHNFHSIAPYIGRIKPSFAHWLIKLTTNSEDTVLDPFCGVGTVPLQADFLKRKAIGFDLNDYAITITKAKFDRRSLENNLNWLDEIKLEPQKIKLSNVSEYIKQFYHPKTLKEILSLKEKIIQSKRHFLLGCLIGIVHGHRPQYLSAWTGYIIPFSPNTLPRSEER
;
A
#
# COMPACT_ATOMS: atom_id res chain seq x y z
N MET A 1 15.16 9.51 5.24
CA MET A 1 13.86 10.22 5.14
C MET A 1 14.07 11.65 5.59
N ILE A 2 13.51 12.58 4.88
CA ILE A 2 13.59 14.01 5.21
C ILE A 2 12.47 14.28 6.22
N ILE A 3 12.81 14.62 7.45
CA ILE A 3 11.85 15.12 8.42
C ILE A 3 11.78 16.63 8.21
N VAL A 4 10.64 17.12 7.74
CA VAL A 4 10.39 18.57 7.64
C VAL A 4 9.64 18.98 8.91
N VAL A 5 10.31 19.73 9.77
CA VAL A 5 9.67 20.39 10.90
C VAL A 5 9.71 21.90 10.64
N GLY A 6 8.59 22.47 10.22
CA GLY A 6 8.53 23.85 9.73
C GLY A 6 9.35 24.02 8.44
N ASN A 7 10.14 25.08 8.32
CA ASN A 7 11.01 25.34 7.17
C ASN A 7 12.41 24.71 7.30
N LYS A 8 12.64 23.81 8.24
CA LYS A 8 13.93 23.13 8.42
C LYS A 8 13.85 21.69 8.01
N ILE A 9 14.72 21.30 7.09
CA ILE A 9 15.01 19.91 6.76
C ILE A 9 15.97 19.42 7.83
N ILE A 10 15.53 18.50 8.70
CA ILE A 10 16.37 17.91 9.73
C ILE A 10 16.82 16.56 9.22
N PHE A 11 18.10 16.44 8.94
CA PHE A 11 18.75 15.14 8.79
C PHE A 11 19.10 14.66 10.20
N ASN A 12 18.66 13.47 10.59
CA ASN A 12 19.13 12.88 11.82
C ASN A 12 20.64 12.58 11.64
N SER A 13 21.47 13.26 12.42
CA SER A 13 22.95 13.13 12.35
C SER A 13 23.47 11.82 12.96
N ASN A 14 22.62 11.07 13.64
CA ASN A 14 22.99 9.77 14.21
C ASN A 14 22.64 8.66 13.21
N PHE A 15 23.61 8.31 12.38
CA PHE A 15 23.50 7.16 11.50
C PHE A 15 23.63 5.85 12.31
N SER A 16 22.89 4.80 11.91
CA SER A 16 23.05 3.47 12.52
C SER A 16 24.45 2.90 12.21
N ASP A 17 24.96 2.05 13.12
CA ASP A 17 26.27 1.40 12.96
C ASP A 17 26.38 0.62 11.64
N ASP A 18 25.29 0.05 11.13
CA ASP A 18 25.22 -0.60 9.82
C ASP A 18 25.55 0.35 8.66
N ILE A 19 25.17 1.62 8.80
CA ILE A 19 25.45 2.65 7.79
C ILE A 19 26.90 3.09 7.91
N LEU A 20 27.37 3.30 9.12
CA LEU A 20 28.77 3.66 9.36
C LEU A 20 29.69 2.54 8.88
N SER A 21 29.35 1.26 9.13
CA SER A 21 30.10 0.11 8.62
C SER A 21 30.06 0.01 7.10
N TYR A 22 28.92 0.28 6.46
CA TYR A 22 28.79 0.31 5.02
C TYR A 22 29.61 1.45 4.42
N PHE A 23 29.54 2.65 5.02
CA PHE A 23 30.35 3.78 4.57
C PHE A 23 31.84 3.56 4.88
N SER A 24 32.21 2.92 5.99
CA SER A 24 33.59 2.56 6.31
C SER A 24 34.15 1.51 5.35
N SER A 25 33.34 0.59 4.84
CA SER A 25 33.74 -0.39 3.83
C SER A 25 34.05 0.24 2.47
N LEU A 26 33.67 1.50 2.27
CA LEU A 26 33.93 2.26 1.04
C LEU A 26 35.25 3.05 1.06
N GLY A 27 36.05 2.87 2.14
CA GLY A 27 37.36 3.50 2.31
C GLY A 27 37.29 5.01 2.53
N ASP A 28 37.91 5.45 3.59
CA ASP A 28 38.07 6.79 4.12
C ASP A 28 37.06 7.25 5.15
N SER A 29 37.62 7.83 6.24
CA SER A 29 36.88 8.52 7.30
C SER A 29 35.95 9.58 6.71
N ILE A 30 34.64 9.27 6.66
CA ILE A 30 33.67 10.11 5.98
C ILE A 30 33.15 11.13 6.97
N GLU A 31 33.60 12.38 6.88
CA GLU A 31 32.71 13.50 7.08
C GLU A 31 31.58 13.36 6.04
N ILE A 32 30.38 12.99 6.50
CA ILE A 32 29.23 12.80 5.62
C ILE A 32 28.80 14.20 5.17
N SER A 33 29.46 14.68 4.12
CA SER A 33 28.98 15.85 3.40
C SER A 33 27.79 15.45 2.56
N ASP A 34 26.81 16.34 2.42
CA ASP A 34 25.65 16.17 1.56
C ASP A 34 25.99 15.64 0.16
N LYS A 35 27.17 15.99 -0.36
CA LYS A 35 27.71 15.49 -1.63
C LYS A 35 27.88 13.97 -1.67
N LYS A 36 28.35 13.33 -0.59
CA LYS A 36 28.60 11.87 -0.57
C LYS A 36 27.30 11.09 -0.44
N ILE A 37 26.30 11.63 0.30
CA ILE A 37 24.94 11.07 0.32
C ILE A 37 24.34 11.10 -1.09
N VAL A 38 24.44 12.23 -1.79
CA VAL A 38 23.93 12.39 -3.14
C VAL A 38 24.63 11.44 -4.12
N GLU A 39 25.95 11.26 -4.01
CA GLU A 39 26.72 10.32 -4.85
C GLU A 39 26.29 8.86 -4.60
N HIS A 40 26.04 8.48 -3.34
CA HIS A 40 25.56 7.15 -3.01
C HIS A 40 24.15 6.89 -3.47
N ILE A 41 23.26 7.87 -3.31
CA ILE A 41 21.92 7.84 -3.91
C ILE A 41 22.04 7.74 -5.43
N GLY A 42 23.03 8.36 -6.03
CA GLY A 42 23.32 8.26 -7.46
C GLY A 42 23.65 6.84 -7.95
N LYS A 43 24.25 5.99 -7.13
CA LYS A 43 24.52 4.56 -7.45
C LYS A 43 23.27 3.67 -7.45
N LYS A 44 22.15 4.16 -6.93
CA LYS A 44 20.83 3.52 -6.96
C LYS A 44 20.83 2.05 -6.51
N PRO A 45 21.34 1.70 -5.30
CA PRO A 45 21.47 0.31 -4.86
C PRO A 45 20.14 -0.46 -4.88
N TRP A 46 19.01 0.24 -4.73
CA TRP A 46 17.66 -0.33 -4.86
C TRP A 46 17.27 -0.76 -6.28
N THR A 47 18.14 -0.58 -7.27
CA THR A 47 17.94 -1.04 -8.65
C THR A 47 18.71 -2.31 -8.97
N LEU A 48 19.56 -2.78 -8.06
CA LEU A 48 20.46 -3.90 -8.26
C LEU A 48 19.88 -5.20 -7.70
N ASN A 49 20.23 -6.32 -8.31
CA ASN A 49 19.92 -7.68 -7.84
C ASN A 49 18.43 -7.86 -7.45
N GLU A 50 18.16 -8.46 -6.30
CA GLU A 50 16.82 -8.66 -5.75
C GLU A 50 16.05 -7.37 -5.49
N PHE A 51 16.72 -6.27 -5.18
CA PHE A 51 16.10 -4.95 -4.94
C PHE A 51 15.41 -4.36 -6.18
N LYS A 52 15.73 -4.85 -7.36
CA LYS A 52 15.15 -4.39 -8.63
C LYS A 52 13.66 -4.73 -8.76
N LYS A 53 13.14 -5.74 -8.06
CA LYS A 53 11.73 -6.13 -8.13
C LYS A 53 10.81 -5.02 -7.61
N GLN A 54 9.70 -4.75 -8.36
CA GLN A 54 8.74 -3.70 -8.02
C GLN A 54 7.99 -3.94 -6.69
N ASN A 55 7.83 -5.20 -6.30
CA ASN A 55 7.15 -5.62 -5.06
C ASN A 55 8.14 -6.29 -4.10
N TRP A 56 9.39 -5.83 -4.09
CA TRP A 56 10.41 -6.36 -3.20
C TRP A 56 9.98 -6.28 -1.73
N GLY A 57 10.33 -7.30 -0.97
CA GLY A 57 10.24 -7.35 0.48
C GLY A 57 8.99 -8.04 1.02
N HIS A 58 7.78 -7.71 0.58
CA HIS A 58 6.57 -8.32 1.14
C HIS A 58 5.36 -8.22 0.21
N ASN A 59 4.51 -9.26 0.23
CA ASN A 59 3.29 -9.34 -0.60
C ASN A 59 2.29 -8.21 -0.31
N PHE A 60 2.30 -7.62 0.87
CA PHE A 60 1.45 -6.46 1.21
C PHE A 60 1.67 -5.24 0.29
N HIS A 61 2.81 -5.16 -0.38
CA HIS A 61 3.01 -4.13 -1.40
C HIS A 61 2.14 -4.34 -2.65
N SER A 62 1.50 -5.50 -2.79
CA SER A 62 0.68 -5.87 -3.96
C SER A 62 -0.81 -6.03 -3.64
N ILE A 63 -1.29 -5.65 -2.45
CA ILE A 63 -2.70 -5.81 -2.06
C ILE A 63 -3.63 -5.16 -3.07
N ALA A 64 -3.30 -3.96 -3.54
CA ALA A 64 -4.12 -3.24 -4.51
C ALA A 64 -3.27 -2.41 -5.48
N PRO A 65 -3.74 -2.17 -6.70
CA PRO A 65 -3.04 -1.35 -7.68
C PRO A 65 -3.02 0.12 -7.22
N TYR A 66 -1.87 0.79 -7.44
CA TYR A 66 -1.72 2.22 -7.18
C TYR A 66 -0.62 2.81 -8.06
N ILE A 67 -0.96 3.85 -8.83
CA ILE A 67 -0.02 4.55 -9.69
C ILE A 67 0.85 5.49 -8.85
N GLY A 68 2.13 5.60 -9.21
CA GLY A 68 3.06 6.51 -8.51
C GLY A 68 3.57 5.99 -7.17
N ARG A 69 3.33 4.70 -6.86
CA ARG A 69 3.85 4.08 -5.64
C ARG A 69 5.37 4.09 -5.64
N ILE A 70 5.96 4.58 -4.55
CA ILE A 70 7.40 4.49 -4.31
C ILE A 70 7.84 3.01 -4.26
N LYS A 71 9.02 2.72 -4.77
CA LYS A 71 9.57 1.36 -4.77
C LYS A 71 9.91 0.93 -3.33
N PRO A 72 9.45 -0.25 -2.86
CA PRO A 72 9.70 -0.70 -1.49
C PRO A 72 11.18 -0.76 -1.13
N SER A 73 12.03 -1.26 -2.02
CA SER A 73 13.47 -1.30 -1.80
C SER A 73 14.10 0.08 -1.66
N PHE A 74 13.61 1.09 -2.39
CA PHE A 74 14.06 2.47 -2.23
C PHE A 74 13.67 3.02 -0.85
N ALA A 75 12.41 2.83 -0.45
CA ALA A 75 11.94 3.24 0.88
C ALA A 75 12.75 2.55 1.99
N HIS A 76 12.99 1.22 1.85
CA HIS A 76 13.80 0.45 2.79
C HIS A 76 15.20 1.04 2.97
N TRP A 77 15.92 1.25 1.85
CA TRP A 77 17.25 1.83 1.87
C TRP A 77 17.27 3.22 2.50
N LEU A 78 16.34 4.08 2.13
CA LEU A 78 16.29 5.44 2.63
C LEU A 78 16.07 5.45 4.15
N ILE A 79 15.09 4.68 4.65
CA ILE A 79 14.81 4.58 6.08
C ILE A 79 16.02 4.01 6.83
N LYS A 80 16.64 2.95 6.33
CA LYS A 80 17.80 2.33 6.95
C LYS A 80 18.99 3.29 7.00
N LEU A 81 19.18 4.12 5.98
CA LEU A 81 20.26 5.09 5.89
C LEU A 81 20.06 6.31 6.79
N THR A 82 18.85 6.68 7.14
CA THR A 82 18.56 7.98 7.77
C THR A 82 17.97 7.86 9.18
N THR A 83 17.70 6.64 9.66
CA THR A 83 17.04 6.43 10.95
C THR A 83 17.62 5.24 11.72
N ASN A 84 17.49 5.27 13.04
CA ASN A 84 17.79 4.16 13.93
C ASN A 84 16.51 3.37 14.29
N SER A 85 16.68 2.21 14.95
CA SER A 85 15.56 1.48 15.55
C SER A 85 14.83 2.38 16.56
N GLU A 86 13.50 2.26 16.63
CA GLU A 86 12.59 3.05 17.48
C GLU A 86 12.39 4.52 17.07
N ASP A 87 13.12 5.02 16.07
CA ASP A 87 12.84 6.35 15.52
C ASP A 87 11.45 6.43 14.90
N THR A 88 10.93 7.65 14.80
CA THR A 88 9.65 7.90 14.14
C THR A 88 9.85 8.37 12.72
N VAL A 89 9.25 7.65 11.78
CA VAL A 89 9.23 7.94 10.35
C VAL A 89 7.93 8.63 10.01
N LEU A 90 8.01 9.87 9.51
CA LEU A 90 6.85 10.63 9.03
C LEU A 90 6.84 10.67 7.51
N ASP A 91 5.73 10.23 6.93
CA ASP A 91 5.45 10.34 5.49
C ASP A 91 4.17 11.16 5.26
N PRO A 92 4.27 12.45 4.92
CA PRO A 92 3.11 13.32 4.75
C PRO A 92 2.32 13.06 3.46
N PHE A 93 2.80 12.19 2.58
CA PHE A 93 2.16 11.78 1.32
C PHE A 93 2.28 10.27 1.12
N CYS A 94 1.81 9.51 2.11
CA CYS A 94 2.14 8.09 2.22
C CYS A 94 1.51 7.19 1.14
N GLY A 95 0.58 7.71 0.35
CA GLY A 95 -0.11 6.91 -0.66
C GLY A 95 -0.65 5.63 -0.04
N VAL A 96 -0.37 4.51 -0.68
CA VAL A 96 -0.74 3.18 -0.17
C VAL A 96 0.22 2.62 0.89
N GLY A 97 0.93 3.48 1.60
CA GLY A 97 1.68 3.13 2.80
C GLY A 97 2.94 2.29 2.56
N THR A 98 3.68 2.55 1.50
CA THR A 98 4.95 1.83 1.25
C THR A 98 6.02 2.22 2.28
N VAL A 99 6.21 3.51 2.52
CA VAL A 99 7.18 4.02 3.50
C VAL A 99 6.79 3.60 4.93
N PRO A 100 5.54 3.83 5.39
CA PRO A 100 5.12 3.36 6.70
C PRO A 100 5.34 1.86 6.91
N LEU A 101 5.02 1.01 5.92
CA LEU A 101 5.20 -0.43 6.03
C LEU A 101 6.68 -0.83 6.12
N GLN A 102 7.56 -0.19 5.35
CA GLN A 102 9.00 -0.45 5.43
C GLN A 102 9.58 0.05 6.77
N ALA A 103 9.08 1.15 7.31
CA ALA A 103 9.47 1.62 8.63
C ALA A 103 9.11 0.60 9.72
N ASP A 104 7.89 0.05 9.68
CA ASP A 104 7.44 -0.98 10.61
C ASP A 104 8.31 -2.26 10.53
N PHE A 105 8.63 -2.74 9.33
CA PHE A 105 9.53 -3.89 9.14
C PHE A 105 10.93 -3.65 9.70
N LEU A 106 11.38 -2.41 9.66
CA LEU A 106 12.66 -1.99 10.21
C LEU A 106 12.59 -1.62 11.71
N LYS A 107 11.48 -1.88 12.40
CA LYS A 107 11.25 -1.54 13.80
C LYS A 107 11.30 -0.03 14.08
N ARG A 108 10.81 0.78 13.16
CA ARG A 108 10.58 2.22 13.34
C ARG A 108 9.11 2.47 13.57
N LYS A 109 8.77 3.47 14.36
CA LYS A 109 7.39 3.99 14.42
C LYS A 109 7.08 4.68 13.11
N ALA A 110 5.84 4.57 12.63
CA ALA A 110 5.45 5.19 11.37
C ALA A 110 4.21 6.07 11.54
N ILE A 111 4.26 7.25 10.95
CA ILE A 111 3.12 8.17 10.82
C ILE A 111 2.97 8.48 9.34
N GLY A 112 1.79 8.20 8.77
CA GLY A 112 1.49 8.48 7.37
C GLY A 112 0.24 9.33 7.22
N PHE A 113 0.25 10.28 6.30
CA PHE A 113 -0.89 11.08 5.90
C PHE A 113 -1.11 10.98 4.40
N ASP A 114 -2.35 10.98 3.98
CA ASP A 114 -2.73 11.13 2.58
C ASP A 114 -4.15 11.71 2.51
N LEU A 115 -4.47 12.43 1.44
CA LEU A 115 -5.81 12.98 1.19
C LEU A 115 -6.72 11.98 0.47
N ASN A 116 -6.15 10.92 -0.10
CA ASN A 116 -6.89 9.95 -0.87
C ASN A 116 -7.40 8.82 0.04
N ASP A 117 -8.70 8.74 0.25
CA ASP A 117 -9.35 7.70 1.06
C ASP A 117 -9.04 6.28 0.61
N TYR A 118 -8.87 6.05 -0.69
CA TYR A 118 -8.44 4.77 -1.23
C TYR A 118 -7.04 4.42 -0.71
N ALA A 119 -6.10 5.35 -0.79
CA ALA A 119 -4.73 5.17 -0.35
C ALA A 119 -4.66 4.88 1.16
N ILE A 120 -5.38 5.66 1.97
CA ILE A 120 -5.49 5.46 3.43
C ILE A 120 -6.12 4.10 3.75
N THR A 121 -7.13 3.67 3.01
CA THR A 121 -7.77 2.36 3.21
C THR A 121 -6.78 1.22 2.97
N ILE A 122 -6.00 1.28 1.89
CA ILE A 122 -4.96 0.28 1.61
C ILE A 122 -3.84 0.32 2.64
N THR A 123 -3.47 1.52 3.10
CA THR A 123 -2.48 1.67 4.18
C THR A 123 -2.98 0.99 5.45
N LYS A 124 -4.21 1.27 5.90
CA LYS A 124 -4.81 0.63 7.07
C LYS A 124 -4.88 -0.90 6.93
N ALA A 125 -5.14 -1.40 5.71
CA ALA A 125 -5.17 -2.84 5.45
C ALA A 125 -3.82 -3.52 5.73
N LYS A 126 -2.71 -2.86 5.43
CA LYS A 126 -1.35 -3.36 5.68
C LYS A 126 -0.99 -3.45 7.16
N PHE A 127 -1.68 -2.68 8.00
CA PHE A 127 -1.47 -2.63 9.46
C PHE A 127 -2.54 -3.34 10.27
N ASP A 128 -3.47 -4.03 9.64
CA ASP A 128 -4.44 -4.88 10.34
C ASP A 128 -3.72 -6.14 10.83
N ARG A 129 -3.60 -6.27 12.15
CA ARG A 129 -2.83 -7.34 12.82
C ARG A 129 -3.64 -8.62 13.08
N ARG A 130 -4.87 -8.72 12.57
CA ARG A 130 -5.65 -9.96 12.68
C ARG A 130 -4.99 -11.08 11.89
N SER A 131 -5.02 -12.29 12.46
CA SER A 131 -4.51 -13.47 11.75
C SER A 131 -5.35 -13.77 10.51
N LEU A 132 -4.74 -14.46 9.55
CA LEU A 132 -5.45 -14.94 8.35
C LEU A 132 -6.63 -15.84 8.75
N GLU A 133 -6.41 -16.77 9.67
CA GLU A 133 -7.43 -17.67 10.19
C GLU A 133 -8.63 -16.91 10.77
N ASN A 134 -8.39 -15.89 11.61
CA ASN A 134 -9.48 -15.05 12.14
C ASN A 134 -10.28 -14.33 11.05
N ASN A 135 -9.62 -13.93 9.97
CA ASN A 135 -10.29 -13.31 8.84
C ASN A 135 -11.09 -14.34 8.01
N LEU A 136 -10.56 -15.54 7.80
CA LEU A 136 -11.26 -16.61 7.07
C LEU A 136 -12.48 -17.10 7.83
N ASN A 137 -12.35 -17.41 9.13
CA ASN A 137 -13.49 -17.82 9.96
C ASN A 137 -14.61 -16.77 9.93
N TRP A 138 -14.27 -15.49 10.00
CA TRP A 138 -15.27 -14.44 9.89
C TRP A 138 -15.94 -14.40 8.51
N LEU A 139 -15.21 -14.65 7.41
CA LEU A 139 -15.80 -14.73 6.07
C LEU A 139 -16.74 -15.93 5.92
N ASP A 140 -16.45 -17.05 6.56
CA ASP A 140 -17.31 -18.25 6.55
C ASP A 140 -18.60 -18.05 7.35
N GLU A 141 -18.55 -17.26 8.41
CA GLU A 141 -19.70 -17.02 9.30
C GLU A 141 -20.61 -15.86 8.85
N ILE A 142 -20.08 -14.93 8.02
CA ILE A 142 -20.82 -13.73 7.66
C ILE A 142 -22.03 -14.03 6.77
N LYS A 143 -23.16 -13.43 7.11
CA LYS A 143 -24.36 -13.46 6.27
C LYS A 143 -24.46 -12.14 5.48
N LEU A 144 -24.36 -12.23 4.18
CA LEU A 144 -24.60 -11.10 3.30
C LEU A 144 -26.09 -10.83 3.15
N GLU A 145 -26.45 -9.58 3.01
CA GLU A 145 -27.84 -9.13 2.88
C GLU A 145 -28.01 -8.25 1.61
N PRO A 146 -27.69 -8.77 0.40
CA PRO A 146 -27.73 -8.00 -0.84
C PRO A 146 -29.11 -7.39 -1.14
N GLN A 147 -30.18 -8.04 -0.65
CA GLN A 147 -31.56 -7.56 -0.80
C GLN A 147 -31.83 -6.25 -0.08
N LYS A 148 -31.05 -5.90 0.94
CA LYS A 148 -31.16 -4.63 1.67
C LYS A 148 -30.45 -3.47 0.93
N ILE A 149 -29.60 -3.76 -0.05
CA ILE A 149 -28.82 -2.76 -0.78
C ILE A 149 -29.69 -2.09 -1.84
N LYS A 150 -29.83 -0.78 -1.72
CA LYS A 150 -30.53 0.08 -2.69
C LYS A 150 -29.55 0.68 -3.68
N LEU A 151 -29.59 0.23 -4.93
CA LEU A 151 -28.70 0.75 -5.98
C LEU A 151 -29.03 2.18 -6.41
N SER A 152 -30.20 2.75 -6.02
CA SER A 152 -30.52 4.16 -6.24
C SER A 152 -29.47 5.11 -5.65
N ASN A 153 -28.77 4.69 -4.59
CA ASN A 153 -27.75 5.48 -3.92
C ASN A 153 -26.35 5.33 -4.54
N VAL A 154 -26.23 4.54 -5.62
CA VAL A 154 -24.96 4.27 -6.30
C VAL A 154 -24.93 5.07 -7.60
N SER A 155 -23.81 5.73 -7.88
CA SER A 155 -23.59 6.47 -9.12
C SER A 155 -23.86 5.59 -10.34
N GLU A 156 -24.55 6.14 -11.35
CA GLU A 156 -24.78 5.46 -12.64
C GLU A 156 -23.46 5.04 -13.29
N TYR A 157 -22.41 5.84 -13.12
CA TYR A 157 -21.08 5.52 -13.60
C TYR A 157 -20.56 4.19 -13.02
N ILE A 158 -20.73 3.95 -11.72
CA ILE A 158 -20.29 2.68 -11.08
C ILE A 158 -21.14 1.51 -11.55
N LYS A 159 -22.44 1.69 -11.72
CA LYS A 159 -23.36 0.65 -12.16
C LYS A 159 -23.00 0.06 -13.53
N GLN A 160 -22.31 0.82 -14.37
CA GLN A 160 -21.88 0.37 -15.69
C GLN A 160 -20.79 -0.73 -15.67
N PHE A 161 -20.08 -0.88 -14.55
CA PHE A 161 -18.95 -1.81 -14.44
C PHE A 161 -19.30 -3.15 -13.79
N TYR A 162 -20.48 -3.24 -13.16
CA TYR A 162 -20.86 -4.41 -12.40
C TYR A 162 -22.25 -4.88 -12.77
N HIS A 163 -22.43 -6.20 -12.83
CA HIS A 163 -23.77 -6.75 -12.85
C HIS A 163 -24.52 -6.36 -11.56
N PRO A 164 -25.82 -5.99 -11.61
CA PRO A 164 -26.56 -5.49 -10.46
C PRO A 164 -26.53 -6.41 -9.23
N LYS A 165 -26.59 -7.73 -9.43
CA LYS A 165 -26.49 -8.73 -8.38
C LYS A 165 -25.12 -8.70 -7.71
N THR A 166 -24.05 -8.78 -8.51
CA THR A 166 -22.67 -8.71 -8.02
C THR A 166 -22.40 -7.40 -7.28
N LEU A 167 -22.89 -6.27 -7.80
CA LEU A 167 -22.73 -4.97 -7.14
C LEU A 167 -23.40 -4.93 -5.77
N LYS A 168 -24.60 -5.50 -5.62
CA LYS A 168 -25.27 -5.61 -4.33
C LYS A 168 -24.49 -6.48 -3.35
N GLU A 169 -23.93 -7.60 -3.81
CA GLU A 169 -23.09 -8.49 -2.99
C GLU A 169 -21.81 -7.78 -2.53
N ILE A 170 -21.10 -7.09 -3.42
CA ILE A 170 -19.92 -6.28 -3.10
C ILE A 170 -20.25 -5.22 -2.04
N LEU A 171 -21.34 -4.48 -2.22
CA LEU A 171 -21.73 -3.42 -1.29
C LEU A 171 -22.16 -3.99 0.07
N SER A 172 -22.89 -5.09 0.10
CA SER A 172 -23.27 -5.78 1.33
C SER A 172 -22.02 -6.26 2.09
N LEU A 173 -21.07 -6.89 1.39
CA LEU A 173 -19.80 -7.32 1.98
C LEU A 173 -19.01 -6.13 2.52
N LYS A 174 -18.88 -5.06 1.72
CA LYS A 174 -18.18 -3.83 2.12
C LYS A 174 -18.76 -3.27 3.43
N GLU A 175 -20.09 -3.15 3.54
CA GLU A 175 -20.74 -2.65 4.75
C GLU A 175 -20.40 -3.50 5.98
N LYS A 176 -20.49 -4.80 5.88
CA LYS A 176 -20.15 -5.73 6.96
C LYS A 176 -18.67 -5.65 7.37
N ILE A 177 -17.76 -5.58 6.41
CA ILE A 177 -16.33 -5.41 6.66
C ILE A 177 -16.05 -4.10 7.41
N ILE A 178 -16.67 -2.98 7.00
CA ILE A 178 -16.50 -1.66 7.64
C ILE A 178 -17.04 -1.70 9.08
N GLN A 179 -18.24 -2.25 9.28
CA GLN A 179 -18.84 -2.40 10.61
C GLN A 179 -17.93 -3.21 11.56
N SER A 180 -17.28 -4.24 11.04
CA SER A 180 -16.37 -5.10 11.79
C SER A 180 -14.94 -4.56 11.89
N LYS A 181 -14.64 -3.40 11.29
CA LYS A 181 -13.33 -2.76 11.25
C LYS A 181 -12.20 -3.68 10.72
N ARG A 182 -12.52 -4.57 9.78
CA ARG A 182 -11.56 -5.53 9.18
C ARG A 182 -10.86 -4.90 7.99
N HIS A 183 -9.89 -4.05 8.28
CA HIS A 183 -9.20 -3.27 7.26
C HIS A 183 -8.47 -4.12 6.22
N PHE A 184 -7.89 -5.25 6.63
CA PHE A 184 -7.22 -6.18 5.70
C PHE A 184 -8.20 -6.72 4.65
N LEU A 185 -9.37 -7.19 5.08
CA LEU A 185 -10.40 -7.68 4.16
C LEU A 185 -10.92 -6.58 3.22
N LEU A 186 -11.02 -5.34 3.72
CA LEU A 186 -11.39 -4.21 2.86
C LEU A 186 -10.34 -3.96 1.78
N GLY A 187 -9.06 -4.03 2.13
CA GLY A 187 -7.96 -3.92 1.17
C GLY A 187 -7.99 -5.05 0.13
N CYS A 188 -8.25 -6.29 0.54
CA CYS A 188 -8.41 -7.42 -0.36
C CYS A 188 -9.59 -7.23 -1.32
N LEU A 189 -10.75 -6.80 -0.79
CA LEU A 189 -11.92 -6.51 -1.61
C LEU A 189 -11.60 -5.44 -2.66
N ILE A 190 -10.98 -4.34 -2.27
CA ILE A 190 -10.54 -3.29 -3.19
C ILE A 190 -9.59 -3.84 -4.27
N GLY A 191 -8.70 -4.76 -3.90
CA GLY A 191 -7.74 -5.36 -4.83
C GLY A 191 -8.39 -6.21 -5.91
N ILE A 192 -9.54 -6.83 -5.64
CA ILE A 192 -10.24 -7.74 -6.57
C ILE A 192 -11.39 -7.11 -7.35
N VAL A 193 -11.86 -5.91 -6.96
CA VAL A 193 -12.97 -5.25 -7.68
C VAL A 193 -12.58 -4.71 -9.05
N HIS A 194 -11.29 -4.72 -9.41
CA HIS A 194 -10.79 -4.30 -10.72
C HIS A 194 -10.32 -5.49 -11.56
N GLY A 195 -10.61 -5.44 -12.85
CA GLY A 195 -10.15 -6.40 -13.81
C GLY A 195 -11.05 -7.63 -13.96
N HIS A 196 -10.84 -8.39 -15.06
CA HIS A 196 -11.63 -9.58 -15.39
C HIS A 196 -10.76 -10.83 -15.51
N ARG A 197 -9.80 -10.98 -14.66
CA ARG A 197 -9.17 -12.29 -14.48
C ARG A 197 -10.11 -13.17 -13.67
N PRO A 198 -9.98 -14.49 -13.71
CA PRO A 198 -10.61 -15.35 -12.73
C PRO A 198 -10.36 -14.77 -11.32
N GLN A 199 -11.41 -14.61 -10.51
CA GLN A 199 -11.41 -14.00 -9.17
C GLN A 199 -11.60 -12.46 -9.12
N TYR A 200 -11.64 -11.75 -10.26
CA TYR A 200 -11.99 -10.33 -10.26
C TYR A 200 -13.48 -10.10 -10.55
N LEU A 201 -14.03 -9.03 -10.03
CA LEU A 201 -15.48 -8.81 -9.96
C LEU A 201 -16.00 -7.77 -10.97
N SER A 202 -15.12 -7.05 -11.67
CA SER A 202 -15.50 -6.04 -12.65
C SER A 202 -14.95 -6.35 -14.03
N ALA A 203 -15.39 -5.56 -15.02
CA ALA A 203 -14.84 -5.59 -16.36
C ALA A 203 -13.34 -5.34 -16.39
N TRP A 204 -12.66 -6.00 -17.32
CA TRP A 204 -11.22 -5.82 -17.45
C TRP A 204 -10.87 -4.42 -17.89
N THR A 205 -9.94 -3.86 -17.15
CA THR A 205 -9.20 -2.70 -17.60
C THR A 205 -7.73 -3.05 -17.49
N GLY A 206 -6.99 -3.07 -18.57
CA GLY A 206 -5.53 -3.22 -18.56
C GLY A 206 -4.86 -2.06 -17.83
N TYR A 207 -5.63 -1.05 -17.46
CA TYR A 207 -5.27 0.14 -16.72
C TYR A 207 -6.18 0.31 -15.51
N ILE A 208 -5.78 1.13 -14.56
CA ILE A 208 -6.57 1.48 -13.36
C ILE A 208 -7.81 2.33 -13.72
N ILE A 209 -7.90 2.78 -14.96
CA ILE A 209 -9.02 3.59 -15.45
C ILE A 209 -10.08 2.64 -16.05
N PRO A 210 -11.34 2.74 -15.64
CA PRO A 210 -12.42 1.94 -16.18
C PRO A 210 -12.60 2.16 -17.68
N PHE A 211 -12.79 1.08 -18.40
CA PHE A 211 -13.08 1.12 -19.82
C PHE A 211 -14.57 1.21 -20.14
N SER A 212 -14.83 1.29 -21.43
CA SER A 212 -16.13 1.37 -22.05
C SER A 212 -17.23 0.60 -21.31
N PRO A 213 -18.40 1.23 -21.11
CA PRO A 213 -19.57 0.64 -20.45
C PRO A 213 -20.07 -0.68 -21.07
N ASN A 214 -19.66 -0.98 -22.31
CA ASN A 214 -20.13 -2.15 -23.04
C ASN A 214 -19.38 -3.44 -22.70
N THR A 215 -18.37 -3.40 -21.84
CA THR A 215 -17.62 -4.58 -21.39
C THR A 215 -18.01 -4.95 -19.95
N LEU A 216 -19.28 -5.23 -19.74
CA LEU A 216 -19.75 -5.71 -18.45
C LEU A 216 -19.15 -7.09 -18.12
N PRO A 217 -18.77 -7.34 -16.87
CA PRO A 217 -18.29 -8.64 -16.47
C PRO A 217 -19.40 -9.67 -16.63
N ARG A 218 -19.08 -10.79 -17.25
CA ARG A 218 -19.95 -11.97 -17.35
C ARG A 218 -19.94 -12.74 -16.04
N SER A 219 -20.20 -12.06 -14.93
CA SER A 219 -20.09 -12.63 -13.58
C SER A 219 -21.23 -13.62 -13.26
N GLU A 220 -22.24 -13.71 -14.10
CA GLU A 220 -23.36 -14.67 -13.92
C GLU A 220 -23.25 -15.92 -14.78
N GLU A 221 -22.28 -16.02 -15.65
CA GLU A 221 -22.02 -17.24 -16.42
C GLU A 221 -21.12 -18.25 -15.70
N ARG A 222 -20.90 -18.10 -14.37
CA ARG A 222 -20.05 -18.97 -13.55
C ARG A 222 -20.85 -19.66 -12.46
#